data_91c6d25701591b8f37084c7af58cf4ea
#
_entry.id   91c6d25701591b8f37084c7af58cf4ea
#
_cell.length_a   1.000
_cell.length_b   1.000
_cell.length_c   1.000
_cell.angle_alpha   90.00
_cell.angle_beta   90.00
_cell.angle_gamma   90.00
#
_symmetry.space_group_name_H-M   'P 1'
#
loop_
_entity.id
_entity.type
_entity.pdbx_description
1 polymer ?
#
loop_
_entity_poly.entity_id
_entity_poly.type
_entity_poly.pdbx_seq_one_letter_code
_entity_poly.pdbx_strand_id
1 'polypeptide(L)'
;MTPPFDVYAREVVMARVGHLVRRKQGEVERIARILRGSFDPIQVQSPQPGQIKRIILIGPYARRSWYEDRHTIAFSDYEFWVVVNHPLFKDERCWQRARNIIHRELGDRCAVDLEIYAKADIRIARVERDTFILDRIEAGITLYRASRDAPLQAREGREVRP
;
A
#
# COMPACT_ATOMS: atom_id res chain seq x y z
N MET A 1 -3.09 -17.48 -22.23
CA MET A 1 -3.51 -17.39 -20.82
C MET A 1 -2.42 -16.65 -20.06
N THR A 2 -2.65 -15.41 -19.75
CA THR A 2 -1.70 -14.63 -18.96
C THR A 2 -1.69 -15.23 -17.55
N PRO A 3 -0.55 -15.64 -17.03
CA PRO A 3 -0.52 -16.09 -15.63
C PRO A 3 -1.06 -14.96 -14.77
N PRO A 4 -1.83 -15.27 -13.74
CA PRO A 4 -2.39 -14.24 -12.90
C PRO A 4 -1.24 -13.39 -12.35
N PHE A 5 -1.34 -12.10 -12.56
CA PHE A 5 -0.42 -11.05 -12.08
C PHE A 5 -0.03 -11.21 -10.60
N ASP A 6 -0.74 -12.08 -9.91
CA ASP A 6 -0.71 -12.28 -8.46
C ASP A 6 0.47 -13.14 -7.98
N VAL A 7 1.01 -14.04 -8.80
CA VAL A 7 2.06 -14.96 -8.35
C VAL A 7 3.39 -14.23 -8.16
N TYR A 8 3.75 -13.37 -9.09
CA TYR A 8 5.00 -12.60 -8.99
C TYR A 8 4.94 -11.53 -7.90
N ALA A 9 3.77 -10.90 -7.74
CA ALA A 9 3.57 -9.92 -6.67
C ALA A 9 3.69 -10.56 -5.29
N ARG A 10 3.22 -11.80 -5.14
CA ARG A 10 3.29 -12.56 -3.90
C ARG A 10 4.73 -12.89 -3.49
N GLU A 11 5.53 -13.38 -4.42
CA GLU A 11 6.93 -13.69 -4.16
C GLU A 11 7.73 -12.46 -3.74
N VAL A 12 7.50 -11.32 -4.38
CA VAL A 12 8.20 -10.08 -4.05
C VAL A 12 7.85 -9.59 -2.65
N VAL A 13 6.56 -9.66 -2.25
CA VAL A 13 6.13 -9.29 -0.89
C VAL A 13 6.75 -10.21 0.14
N MET A 14 6.68 -11.52 -0.06
CA MET A 14 7.22 -12.51 0.86
C MET A 14 8.74 -12.38 1.05
N ALA A 15 9.47 -12.12 -0.01
CA ALA A 15 10.93 -11.94 0.06
C ALA A 15 11.33 -10.71 0.86
N ARG A 16 10.57 -9.62 0.76
CA ARG A 16 10.88 -8.35 1.47
C ARG A 16 10.55 -8.37 2.94
N VAL A 17 9.61 -9.18 3.36
CA VAL A 17 9.19 -9.32 4.76
C VAL A 17 9.67 -10.62 5.40
N GLY A 18 10.72 -11.20 4.87
CA GLY A 18 11.30 -12.47 5.34
C GLY A 18 11.76 -12.45 6.81
N HIS A 19 11.98 -11.28 7.41
CA HIS A 19 12.27 -11.14 8.83
C HIS A 19 11.06 -11.40 9.74
N LEU A 20 9.86 -11.40 9.19
CA LEU A 20 8.64 -11.69 9.94
C LEU A 20 8.37 -13.19 9.97
N VAL A 21 7.71 -13.66 11.02
CA VAL A 21 7.22 -15.03 11.06
C VAL A 21 6.16 -15.25 9.97
N ARG A 22 6.03 -16.50 9.51
CA ARG A 22 5.21 -16.82 8.33
C ARG A 22 3.77 -16.30 8.42
N ARG A 23 3.14 -16.35 9.59
CA ARG A 23 1.80 -15.84 9.80
C ARG A 23 1.71 -14.33 9.53
N LYS A 24 2.68 -13.58 10.04
CA LYS A 24 2.76 -12.13 9.84
C LYS A 24 3.06 -11.77 8.39
N GLN A 25 3.88 -12.53 7.72
CA GLN A 25 4.11 -12.37 6.28
C GLN A 25 2.79 -12.52 5.51
N GLY A 26 1.98 -13.52 5.85
CA GLY A 26 0.67 -13.74 5.24
C GLY A 26 -0.31 -12.59 5.49
N GLU A 27 -0.33 -12.04 6.69
CA GLU A 27 -1.16 -10.88 7.03
C GLU A 27 -0.75 -9.65 6.22
N VAL A 28 0.54 -9.32 6.16
CA VAL A 28 1.08 -8.20 5.37
C VAL A 28 0.75 -8.35 3.89
N GLU A 29 0.95 -9.54 3.34
CA GLU A 29 0.61 -9.84 1.95
C GLU A 29 -0.89 -9.64 1.68
N ARG A 30 -1.73 -10.13 2.58
CA ARG A 30 -3.18 -10.01 2.45
C ARG A 30 -3.62 -8.55 2.46
N ILE A 31 -3.09 -7.74 3.38
CA ILE A 31 -3.40 -6.31 3.45
C ILE A 31 -2.99 -5.61 2.15
N ALA A 32 -1.79 -5.84 1.68
CA ALA A 32 -1.32 -5.24 0.43
C ALA A 32 -2.20 -5.62 -0.77
N ARG A 33 -2.64 -6.86 -0.82
CA ARG A 33 -3.55 -7.36 -1.87
C ARG A 33 -4.92 -6.70 -1.78
N ILE A 34 -5.48 -6.56 -0.58
CA ILE A 34 -6.76 -5.89 -0.37
C ILE A 34 -6.67 -4.43 -0.80
N LEU A 35 -5.63 -3.72 -0.42
CA LEU A 35 -5.42 -2.33 -0.80
C LEU A 35 -5.38 -2.17 -2.33
N ARG A 36 -4.67 -3.04 -3.02
CA ARG A 36 -4.58 -3.00 -4.48
C ARG A 36 -5.90 -3.34 -5.18
N GLY A 37 -6.60 -4.35 -4.67
CA GLY A 37 -7.82 -4.86 -5.29
C GLY A 37 -9.08 -4.09 -4.92
N SER A 38 -9.06 -3.34 -3.81
CA SER A 38 -10.24 -2.69 -3.25
C SER A 38 -10.18 -1.17 -3.29
N PHE A 39 -9.10 -0.60 -3.82
CA PHE A 39 -9.02 0.81 -4.14
C PHE A 39 -10.11 1.17 -5.15
N ASP A 40 -10.92 2.16 -4.83
CA ASP A 40 -12.11 2.51 -5.60
C ASP A 40 -12.05 3.98 -6.08
N PRO A 41 -11.28 4.25 -7.14
CA PRO A 41 -11.07 5.61 -7.63
C PRO A 41 -12.31 6.23 -8.27
N ILE A 42 -13.32 5.44 -8.62
CA ILE A 42 -14.54 5.95 -9.22
C ILE A 42 -15.42 6.75 -8.26
N GLN A 43 -15.14 6.69 -6.96
CA GLN A 43 -15.85 7.44 -5.94
C GLN A 43 -15.62 8.96 -6.04
N VAL A 44 -14.61 9.39 -6.76
CA VAL A 44 -14.32 10.79 -7.00
C VAL A 44 -14.29 11.07 -8.51
N GLN A 45 -14.75 12.27 -8.88
CA GLN A 45 -14.62 12.71 -10.25
C GLN A 45 -13.21 13.21 -10.53
N SER A 46 -12.55 12.61 -11.50
CA SER A 46 -11.22 12.99 -11.94
C SER A 46 -11.08 12.85 -13.44
N PRO A 47 -10.39 13.81 -14.11
CA PRO A 47 -10.11 13.71 -15.54
C PRO A 47 -9.09 12.63 -15.87
N GLN A 48 -8.44 12.07 -14.85
CA GLN A 48 -7.45 11.01 -15.00
C GLN A 48 -7.80 9.79 -14.16
N PRO A 49 -7.43 8.59 -14.60
CA PRO A 49 -7.67 7.39 -13.82
C PRO A 49 -6.85 7.42 -12.53
N GLY A 50 -7.44 6.92 -11.45
CA GLY A 50 -6.74 6.74 -10.18
C GLY A 50 -5.78 5.56 -10.24
N GLN A 51 -4.63 5.73 -9.61
CA GLN A 51 -3.59 4.71 -9.57
C GLN A 51 -2.84 4.72 -8.24
N ILE A 52 -2.67 3.53 -7.67
CA ILE A 52 -1.73 3.33 -6.58
C ILE A 52 -0.32 3.31 -7.18
N LYS A 53 0.54 4.18 -6.69
CA LYS A 53 1.95 4.26 -7.11
C LYS A 53 2.87 3.43 -6.22
N ARG A 54 2.54 3.35 -4.94
CA ARG A 54 3.39 2.66 -3.98
C ARG A 54 2.58 2.22 -2.76
N ILE A 55 2.91 1.07 -2.21
CA ILE A 55 2.45 0.62 -0.89
C ILE A 55 3.69 0.33 -0.05
N ILE A 56 3.75 0.94 1.12
CA ILE A 56 4.91 0.87 2.01
C ILE A 56 4.45 0.36 3.39
N LEU A 57 5.09 -0.67 3.87
CA LEU A 57 4.99 -1.08 5.28
C LEU A 57 5.95 -0.22 6.09
N ILE A 58 5.43 0.48 7.08
CA ILE A 58 6.22 1.27 8.01
C ILE A 58 6.05 0.76 9.45
N GLY A 59 6.62 1.50 10.39
CA GLY A 59 6.45 1.24 11.81
C GLY A 59 7.15 -0.03 12.30
N PRO A 60 6.66 -0.61 13.41
CA PRO A 60 7.34 -1.69 14.11
C PRO A 60 7.61 -2.92 13.24
N TYR A 61 6.69 -3.32 12.39
CA TYR A 61 6.86 -4.50 11.53
C TYR A 61 7.91 -4.30 10.44
N ALA A 62 8.11 -3.07 9.98
CA ALA A 62 9.19 -2.75 9.05
C ALA A 62 10.55 -2.70 9.75
N ARG A 63 10.60 -2.19 10.97
CA ARG A 63 11.82 -1.97 11.74
C ARG A 63 12.25 -3.14 12.63
N ARG A 64 11.54 -4.25 12.59
CA ARG A 64 11.77 -5.43 13.43
C ARG A 64 11.57 -5.19 14.94
N SER A 65 10.81 -4.16 15.29
CA SER A 65 10.47 -3.82 16.69
C SER A 65 9.04 -4.18 17.06
N TRP A 66 8.40 -5.05 16.28
CA TRP A 66 7.03 -5.50 16.53
C TRP A 66 6.97 -6.42 17.75
N TYR A 67 5.83 -6.37 18.43
CA TYR A 67 5.54 -7.28 19.53
C TYR A 67 4.10 -7.80 19.47
N GLU A 68 3.88 -8.92 20.12
CA GLU A 68 2.56 -9.52 20.31
C GLU A 68 2.54 -10.12 21.72
N ASP A 69 1.69 -9.59 22.58
CA ASP A 69 1.45 -10.14 23.90
C ASP A 69 0.08 -10.80 23.93
N ARG A 70 0.09 -12.13 23.95
CA ARG A 70 -1.14 -12.93 23.97
C ARG A 70 -1.88 -12.88 25.28
N HIS A 71 -1.23 -12.50 26.37
CA HIS A 71 -1.84 -12.42 27.69
C HIS A 71 -2.61 -11.12 27.89
N THR A 72 -2.12 -10.04 27.37
CA THR A 72 -2.72 -8.71 27.47
C THR A 72 -3.49 -8.29 26.23
N ILE A 73 -3.48 -9.11 25.17
CA ILE A 73 -4.07 -8.80 23.87
C ILE A 73 -3.45 -7.52 23.28
N ALA A 74 -2.20 -7.24 23.62
CA ALA A 74 -1.48 -6.13 23.08
C ALA A 74 -0.68 -6.57 21.84
N PHE A 75 -0.90 -5.87 20.72
CA PHE A 75 -0.22 -6.15 19.46
C PHE A 75 0.35 -4.85 18.91
N SER A 76 1.48 -4.95 18.22
CA SER A 76 1.92 -3.83 17.38
C SER A 76 0.94 -3.67 16.22
N ASP A 77 0.65 -2.42 15.88
CA ASP A 77 -0.20 -2.10 14.74
C ASP A 77 0.58 -2.28 13.43
N TYR A 78 -0.11 -2.72 12.41
CA TYR A 78 0.42 -2.61 11.05
C TYR A 78 0.21 -1.19 10.56
N GLU A 79 1.28 -0.55 10.13
CA GLU A 79 1.23 0.79 9.56
C GLU A 79 1.54 0.72 8.06
N PHE A 80 0.58 1.10 7.25
CA PHE A 80 0.70 1.12 5.79
C PHE A 80 0.56 2.54 5.27
N TRP A 81 1.50 2.94 4.44
CA TRP A 81 1.39 4.16 3.65
C TRP A 81 1.16 3.80 2.20
N VAL A 82 0.15 4.43 1.62
CA VAL A 82 -0.16 4.27 0.20
C VAL A 82 0.06 5.60 -0.50
N VAL A 83 0.79 5.58 -1.60
CA VAL A 83 1.02 6.74 -2.44
C VAL A 83 0.16 6.61 -3.70
N VAL A 84 -0.69 7.59 -3.94
CA VAL A 84 -1.54 7.67 -5.12
C VAL A 84 -1.03 8.73 -6.10
N ASN A 85 -1.50 8.66 -7.34
CA ASN A 85 -1.04 9.53 -8.42
C ASN A 85 -1.59 10.96 -8.36
N HIS A 86 -2.67 11.21 -7.62
CA HIS A 86 -3.30 12.52 -7.54
C HIS A 86 -3.99 12.73 -6.19
N PRO A 87 -3.99 13.97 -5.64
CA PRO A 87 -4.61 14.27 -4.33
C PRO A 87 -6.09 13.91 -4.20
N LEU A 88 -6.86 13.93 -5.29
CA LEU A 88 -8.27 13.55 -5.27
C LEU A 88 -8.48 12.12 -4.75
N PHE A 89 -7.54 11.22 -4.99
CA PHE A 89 -7.63 9.82 -4.57
C PHE A 89 -7.21 9.59 -3.12
N LYS A 90 -6.89 10.64 -2.38
CA LYS A 90 -6.75 10.60 -0.92
C LYS A 90 -8.11 10.59 -0.22
N ASP A 91 -9.18 10.89 -0.93
CA ASP A 91 -10.54 10.91 -0.39
C ASP A 91 -10.88 9.55 0.24
N GLU A 92 -11.39 9.58 1.45
CA GLU A 92 -11.70 8.37 2.22
C GLU A 92 -12.68 7.45 1.50
N ARG A 93 -13.58 8.01 0.68
CA ARG A 93 -14.52 7.21 -0.13
C ARG A 93 -13.83 6.22 -1.05
N CYS A 94 -12.64 6.55 -1.52
CA CYS A 94 -11.83 5.64 -2.35
C CYS A 94 -11.29 4.44 -1.57
N TRP A 95 -11.21 4.55 -0.24
CA TRP A 95 -10.52 3.58 0.64
C TRP A 95 -11.48 2.85 1.58
N GLN A 96 -12.70 3.30 1.71
CA GLN A 96 -13.68 2.74 2.64
C GLN A 96 -13.90 1.23 2.41
N ARG A 97 -13.98 0.82 1.17
CA ARG A 97 -14.11 -0.60 0.81
C ARG A 97 -12.91 -1.42 1.28
N ALA A 98 -11.70 -0.92 1.07
CA ALA A 98 -10.49 -1.59 1.51
C ALA A 98 -10.46 -1.72 3.03
N ARG A 99 -10.76 -0.65 3.76
CA ARG A 99 -10.82 -0.66 5.23
C ARG A 99 -11.83 -1.68 5.75
N ASN A 100 -13.02 -1.73 5.15
CA ASN A 100 -14.06 -2.66 5.56
C ASN A 100 -13.63 -4.12 5.33
N ILE A 101 -12.98 -4.41 4.21
CA ILE A 101 -12.50 -5.76 3.92
C ILE A 101 -11.36 -6.16 4.86
N ILE A 102 -10.42 -5.27 5.12
CA ILE A 102 -9.33 -5.50 6.09
C ILE A 102 -9.91 -5.82 7.47
N HIS A 103 -10.84 -5.00 7.93
CA HIS A 103 -11.50 -5.21 9.23
C HIS A 103 -12.23 -6.55 9.29
N ARG A 104 -12.98 -6.88 8.26
CA ARG A 104 -13.74 -8.14 8.19
C ARG A 104 -12.84 -9.37 8.15
N GLU A 105 -11.75 -9.34 7.38
CA GLU A 105 -10.89 -10.52 7.16
C GLU A 105 -9.85 -10.71 8.24
N LEU A 106 -9.29 -9.63 8.77
CA LEU A 106 -8.24 -9.70 9.79
C LEU A 106 -8.79 -9.54 11.21
N GLY A 107 -10.01 -9.01 11.33
CA GLY A 107 -10.73 -8.88 12.59
C GLY A 107 -10.00 -8.03 13.62
N ASP A 108 -10.35 -8.24 14.88
CA ASP A 108 -9.80 -7.49 16.01
C ASP A 108 -8.36 -7.90 16.39
N ARG A 109 -7.81 -8.91 15.72
CA ARG A 109 -6.45 -9.40 15.99
C ARG A 109 -5.36 -8.55 15.36
N CYS A 110 -5.72 -7.67 14.45
CA CYS A 110 -4.78 -6.92 13.65
C CYS A 110 -5.28 -5.50 13.49
N ALA A 111 -4.74 -4.59 14.26
CA ALA A 111 -4.96 -3.18 13.99
C ALA A 111 -4.12 -2.77 12.78
N VAL A 112 -4.75 -2.09 11.84
CA VAL A 112 -4.11 -1.59 10.63
C VAL A 112 -4.33 -0.09 10.56
N ASP A 113 -3.24 0.64 10.65
CA ASP A 113 -3.21 2.08 10.41
C ASP A 113 -2.86 2.33 8.95
N LEU A 114 -3.70 3.06 8.26
CA LEU A 114 -3.57 3.32 6.84
C LEU A 114 -3.61 4.81 6.58
N GLU A 115 -2.52 5.32 6.03
CA GLU A 115 -2.41 6.71 5.58
C GLU A 115 -2.21 6.78 4.07
N ILE A 116 -2.87 7.74 3.45
CA ILE A 116 -2.83 7.94 2.01
C ILE A 116 -2.13 9.26 1.70
N TYR A 117 -1.10 9.18 0.88
CA TYR A 117 -0.36 10.31 0.36
C TYR A 117 -0.50 10.39 -1.16
N ALA A 118 -0.47 11.59 -1.69
CA ALA A 118 -0.31 11.78 -3.12
C ALA A 118 1.19 11.91 -3.50
N LYS A 119 1.54 11.63 -4.73
CA LYS A 119 2.91 11.89 -5.24
C LYS A 119 3.37 13.31 -4.97
N ALA A 120 2.46 14.28 -5.08
CA ALA A 120 2.75 15.69 -4.81
C ALA A 120 3.18 15.89 -3.35
N ASP A 121 2.56 15.21 -2.39
CA ASP A 121 2.91 15.32 -0.96
C ASP A 121 4.36 14.87 -0.73
N ILE A 122 4.76 13.78 -1.36
CA ILE A 122 6.14 13.28 -1.25
C ILE A 122 7.14 14.22 -1.91
N ARG A 123 6.76 14.83 -3.03
CA ARG A 123 7.59 15.82 -3.71
C ARG A 123 7.80 17.05 -2.85
N ILE A 124 6.73 17.56 -2.23
CA ILE A 124 6.78 18.67 -1.30
C ILE A 124 7.66 18.34 -0.10
N ALA A 125 7.49 17.16 0.48
CA ALA A 125 8.30 16.72 1.61
C ALA A 125 9.80 16.70 1.28
N ARG A 126 10.18 16.34 0.06
CA ARG A 126 11.58 16.40 -0.40
C ARG A 126 12.11 17.83 -0.51
N VAL A 127 11.29 18.72 -1.04
CA VAL A 127 11.67 20.16 -1.18
C VAL A 127 11.80 20.80 0.20
N GLU A 128 10.86 20.54 1.09
CA GLU A 128 10.82 21.11 2.44
C GLU A 128 11.74 20.39 3.43
N ARG A 129 12.35 19.27 3.03
CA ARG A 129 13.17 18.40 3.87
C ARG A 129 12.42 17.92 5.11
N ASP A 130 11.19 17.48 4.91
CA ASP A 130 10.36 16.90 5.96
C ASP A 130 10.91 15.54 6.38
N THR A 131 11.68 15.54 7.44
CA THR A 131 12.33 14.32 7.95
C THR A 131 11.33 13.30 8.45
N PHE A 132 10.18 13.73 8.97
CA PHE A 132 9.14 12.80 9.41
C PHE A 132 8.68 11.87 8.28
N ILE A 133 8.40 12.43 7.12
CA ILE A 133 7.95 11.65 5.94
C ILE A 133 9.11 10.90 5.31
N LEU A 134 10.24 11.57 5.07
CA LEU A 134 11.36 11.01 4.34
C LEU A 134 12.02 9.85 5.07
N ASP A 135 12.22 9.97 6.39
CA ASP A 135 12.84 8.92 7.19
C ASP A 135 11.96 7.67 7.27
N ARG A 136 10.65 7.85 7.34
CA ARG A 136 9.72 6.72 7.33
C ARG A 136 9.69 5.99 6.00
N ILE A 137 9.74 6.72 4.92
CA ILE A 137 9.83 6.11 3.58
C ILE A 137 11.13 5.35 3.41
N GLU A 138 12.24 5.91 3.88
CA GLU A 138 13.56 5.27 3.79
C GLU A 138 13.65 4.01 4.66
N ALA A 139 13.16 4.09 5.89
CA ALA A 139 13.15 2.96 6.82
C ALA A 139 12.05 1.92 6.50
N GLY A 140 11.06 2.30 5.69
CA GLY A 140 9.94 1.45 5.33
C GLY A 140 10.29 0.40 4.29
N ILE A 141 9.41 -0.60 4.19
CA ILE A 141 9.53 -1.68 3.20
C ILE A 141 8.51 -1.44 2.10
N THR A 142 8.98 -1.17 0.89
CA THR A 142 8.09 -1.06 -0.26
C THR A 142 7.58 -2.43 -0.67
N LEU A 143 6.29 -2.68 -0.48
CA LEU A 143 5.63 -3.92 -0.84
C LEU A 143 5.17 -3.93 -2.29
N TYR A 144 4.76 -2.77 -2.78
CA TYR A 144 4.30 -2.59 -4.15
C TYR A 144 4.81 -1.26 -4.69
N ARG A 145 5.24 -1.29 -5.93
CA ARG A 145 5.57 -0.09 -6.70
C ARG A 145 5.06 -0.27 -8.11
N ALA A 146 4.21 0.66 -8.55
CA ALA A 146 3.83 0.70 -9.95
C ALA A 146 5.10 0.92 -10.79
N SER A 147 5.31 0.10 -11.81
CA SER A 147 6.41 0.31 -12.74
C SER A 147 6.23 1.70 -13.41
N ARG A 148 7.33 2.28 -13.89
CA ARG A 148 7.24 3.49 -14.70
C ARG A 148 6.36 3.29 -15.93
N ASP A 149 6.21 2.04 -16.31
CA ASP A 149 5.40 1.57 -17.41
C ASP A 149 3.99 1.12 -16.98
N ALA A 150 3.68 1.19 -15.69
CA ALA A 150 2.35 0.81 -15.20
C ALA A 150 1.19 1.68 -15.75
N PRO A 151 1.40 2.91 -16.27
CA PRO A 151 0.41 3.54 -17.11
C PRO A 151 0.45 3.05 -18.56
N LEU A 152 1.01 1.87 -18.80
CA LEU A 152 1.03 1.27 -20.13
C LEU A 152 -0.36 1.13 -20.74
N GLN A 153 -1.37 0.89 -19.96
CA GLN A 153 -2.74 0.90 -20.46
C GLN A 153 -3.12 2.24 -21.10
N ALA A 154 -2.64 3.34 -20.54
CA ALA A 154 -2.81 4.66 -21.13
C ALA A 154 -1.85 4.90 -22.32
N ARG A 155 -0.71 4.22 -22.36
CA ARG A 155 0.23 4.29 -23.46
C ARG A 155 -0.18 3.39 -24.62
N GLU A 156 -0.66 2.19 -24.34
CA GLU A 156 -1.21 1.28 -25.35
C GLU A 156 -2.33 1.93 -26.15
N GLY A 157 -3.19 2.69 -25.47
CA GLY A 157 -4.22 3.45 -26.14
C GLY A 157 -3.69 4.61 -27.00
N ARG A 158 -2.41 4.99 -26.88
CA ARG A 158 -1.78 6.01 -27.74
C ARG A 158 -1.04 5.42 -28.92
N GLU A 159 -0.50 4.21 -28.76
CA GLU A 159 0.26 3.56 -29.84
C GLU A 159 -0.63 2.94 -30.92
N VAL A 160 -1.87 2.68 -30.58
CA VAL A 160 -2.84 2.07 -31.51
C VAL A 160 -3.58 3.10 -32.37
N ARG A 161 -3.23 4.36 -32.24
CA ARG A 161 -3.79 5.41 -33.12
C ARG A 161 -2.77 5.88 -34.12
N PRO A 162 -2.92 5.49 -35.40
CA PRO A 162 -2.16 6.09 -36.49
C PRO A 162 -2.51 7.58 -36.65
#